data_14defaf7662fa6bd3a09cfca01999540
#
_entry.id   14defaf7662fa6bd3a09cfca01999540
#
_cell.length_a   1.000
_cell.length_b   1.000
_cell.length_c   1.000
_cell.angle_alpha   90.00
_cell.angle_beta   90.00
_cell.angle_gamma   90.00
#
_symmetry.space_group_name_H-M   'P 1'
#
loop_
_entity.id
_entity.type
_entity.pdbx_description
1 polymer ?
#
loop_
_entity_poly.entity_id
_entity_poly.type
_entity_poly.pdbx_seq_one_letter_code
_entity_poly.pdbx_strand_id
1 'polypeptide(L)'
;ENRLVTGPEAGITRDSIAIDWVWHDPNPSEPELAERRIRLIDTAGMRKRARVQEKLEKLSVADARRAVDFAEVVVLLLDATKGLEHQDLKIADHVIEEGRALIIAINKWDVAEHASSLFNGIKAALDEGLSQLKGVPVLAVSAATGKGLDQMLKAAFEARDSWNRRVSTGQLNRWFEEAVA
;
A
#
# COMPACT_ATOMS: atom_id res chain seq x y z
N GLU A 1 -13.58 -22.97 -1.76
CA GLU A 1 -12.72 -24.02 -1.14
C GLU A 1 -11.63 -23.34 -0.34
N ASN A 2 -11.75 -23.46 1.00
CA ASN A 2 -10.79 -22.96 1.96
C ASN A 2 -9.41 -23.61 1.77
N ARG A 3 -8.41 -22.85 1.33
CA ARG A 3 -7.00 -23.21 1.43
C ARG A 3 -6.23 -22.24 2.32
N LEU A 4 -6.71 -22.03 3.52
CA LEU A 4 -5.92 -21.48 4.61
C LEU A 4 -5.43 -22.67 5.45
N VAL A 5 -4.15 -23.01 5.30
CA VAL A 5 -3.49 -23.96 6.20
C VAL A 5 -3.28 -23.26 7.53
N THR A 6 -4.21 -23.42 8.45
CA THR A 6 -4.04 -23.02 9.84
C THR A 6 -3.42 -24.20 10.58
N GLY A 7 -2.11 -24.19 10.75
CA GLY A 7 -1.40 -25.14 11.58
C GLY A 7 -1.10 -24.56 12.97
N PRO A 8 -1.04 -25.39 14.04
CA PRO A 8 -0.80 -24.94 15.41
C PRO A 8 0.65 -24.57 15.73
N GLU A 9 1.56 -24.57 14.77
CA GLU A 9 2.98 -24.28 15.01
C GLU A 9 3.32 -22.82 14.73
N ALA A 10 3.78 -22.12 15.76
CA ALA A 10 4.35 -20.79 15.69
C ALA A 10 5.66 -20.82 14.86
N GLY A 11 5.53 -20.69 13.55
CA GLY A 11 6.67 -20.73 12.62
C GLY A 11 6.29 -20.84 11.15
N ILE A 12 5.03 -21.12 10.82
CA ILE A 12 4.57 -21.36 9.43
C ILE A 12 4.40 -20.05 8.61
N THR A 13 4.48 -18.89 9.25
CA THR A 13 4.35 -17.57 8.61
C THR A 13 5.71 -16.95 8.22
N ARG A 14 6.74 -17.78 7.95
CA ARG A 14 8.07 -17.29 7.54
C ARG A 14 8.18 -17.02 6.04
N ASP A 15 7.26 -17.55 5.24
CA ASP A 15 7.23 -17.30 3.81
C ASP A 15 6.08 -16.34 3.48
N SER A 16 6.38 -15.28 2.75
CA SER A 16 5.35 -14.40 2.20
C SER A 16 4.45 -15.22 1.28
N ILE A 17 3.18 -15.38 1.65
CA ILE A 17 2.21 -16.11 0.87
C ILE A 17 1.79 -15.22 -0.30
N ALA A 18 2.13 -15.62 -1.52
CA ALA A 18 1.66 -14.98 -2.74
C ALA A 18 0.38 -15.68 -3.22
N ILE A 19 -0.65 -14.92 -3.49
CA ILE A 19 -1.94 -15.40 -4.01
C ILE A 19 -2.20 -14.72 -5.35
N ASP A 20 -2.36 -15.50 -6.40
CA ASP A 20 -2.80 -15.00 -7.69
C ASP A 20 -4.34 -14.87 -7.68
N TRP A 21 -4.84 -13.70 -8.04
CA TRP A 21 -6.24 -13.35 -8.03
C TRP A 21 -6.61 -12.56 -9.28
N VAL A 22 -7.86 -12.72 -9.73
CA VAL A 22 -8.43 -11.92 -10.82
C VAL A 22 -9.47 -10.99 -10.22
N TRP A 23 -9.25 -9.70 -10.39
CA TRP A 23 -10.24 -8.69 -10.02
C TRP A 23 -11.06 -8.30 -11.25
N HIS A 24 -12.38 -8.26 -11.07
CA HIS A 24 -13.33 -7.79 -12.06
C HIS A 24 -13.71 -6.35 -11.69
N ASP A 25 -13.29 -5.39 -12.51
CA ASP A 25 -13.65 -3.98 -12.28
C ASP A 25 -15.17 -3.81 -12.54
N PRO A 26 -15.95 -3.35 -11.54
CA PRO A 26 -17.38 -3.14 -11.71
C PRO A 26 -17.71 -1.99 -12.67
N ASN A 27 -16.76 -1.07 -12.91
CA ASN A 27 -16.92 0.09 -13.79
C ASN A 27 -15.64 0.33 -14.60
N PRO A 28 -15.29 -0.55 -15.53
CA PRO A 28 -14.08 -0.42 -16.30
C PRO A 28 -14.17 0.78 -17.26
N SER A 29 -13.09 1.54 -17.39
CA SER A 29 -12.99 2.63 -18.37
C SER A 29 -12.96 2.12 -19.81
N GLU A 30 -12.43 0.91 -20.00
CA GLU A 30 -12.35 0.19 -21.27
C GLU A 30 -12.70 -1.29 -21.06
N PRO A 31 -13.35 -1.98 -22.01
CA PRO A 31 -13.73 -3.38 -21.86
C PRO A 31 -12.55 -4.31 -21.57
N GLU A 32 -11.37 -3.98 -22.09
CA GLU A 32 -10.12 -4.75 -21.92
C GLU A 32 -9.60 -4.67 -20.49
N LEU A 33 -10.01 -3.66 -19.73
CA LEU A 33 -9.63 -3.44 -18.34
C LEU A 33 -10.62 -4.05 -17.33
N ALA A 34 -11.66 -4.75 -17.84
CA ALA A 34 -12.68 -5.36 -16.97
C ALA A 34 -12.13 -6.47 -16.10
N GLU A 35 -11.10 -7.19 -16.57
CA GLU A 35 -10.44 -8.25 -15.80
C GLU A 35 -8.96 -7.94 -15.63
N ARG A 36 -8.52 -7.89 -14.37
CA ARG A 36 -7.13 -7.60 -14.04
C ARG A 36 -6.55 -8.65 -13.11
N ARG A 37 -5.37 -9.16 -13.47
CA ARG A 37 -4.65 -10.13 -12.65
C ARG A 37 -3.82 -9.42 -11.61
N ILE A 38 -3.92 -9.89 -10.38
CA ILE A 38 -3.22 -9.37 -9.20
C ILE A 38 -2.48 -10.53 -8.57
N ARG A 39 -1.20 -10.33 -8.26
CA ARG A 39 -0.47 -11.18 -7.34
C ARG A 39 -0.40 -10.44 -6.01
N LEU A 40 -1.18 -10.90 -5.06
CA LEU A 40 -1.21 -10.36 -3.70
C LEU A 40 -0.11 -11.02 -2.87
N ILE A 41 0.79 -10.20 -2.33
CA ILE A 41 1.84 -10.64 -1.41
C ILE A 41 1.43 -10.14 -0.03
N ASP A 42 1.09 -11.08 0.87
CA ASP A 42 0.70 -10.77 2.23
C ASP A 42 1.93 -10.55 3.11
N THR A 43 2.10 -9.32 3.58
CA THR A 43 3.08 -8.93 4.59
C THR A 43 2.47 -8.89 5.99
N ALA A 44 1.35 -9.62 6.19
CA ALA A 44 0.62 -9.67 7.45
C ALA A 44 1.54 -10.06 8.61
N GLY A 45 1.77 -9.14 9.49
CA GLY A 45 2.55 -9.36 10.70
C GLY A 45 3.63 -8.33 10.96
N MET A 46 3.93 -7.41 10.04
CA MET A 46 4.87 -6.35 10.30
C MET A 46 4.55 -5.57 11.58
N ARG A 47 3.27 -5.25 11.82
CA ARG A 47 2.81 -4.54 13.02
C ARG A 47 2.70 -5.42 14.28
N LYS A 48 2.26 -6.67 14.15
CA LYS A 48 2.10 -7.56 15.32
C LYS A 48 3.42 -8.01 15.91
N ARG A 49 4.48 -8.08 15.10
CA ARG A 49 5.80 -8.57 15.52
C ARG A 49 6.68 -7.49 16.15
N ALA A 50 6.43 -6.21 15.87
CA ALA A 50 7.13 -5.10 16.54
C ALA A 50 6.90 -5.03 18.05
N ARG A 51 5.92 -5.77 18.60
CA ARG A 51 5.65 -5.88 20.05
C ARG A 51 6.28 -7.09 20.74
N VAL A 52 6.92 -8.00 20.00
CA VAL A 52 7.47 -9.26 20.54
C VAL A 52 8.95 -9.36 20.21
N GLN A 53 9.77 -8.98 21.19
CA GLN A 53 11.22 -9.21 21.35
C GLN A 53 12.18 -8.91 20.19
N GLU A 54 13.17 -8.05 20.46
CA GLU A 54 14.23 -7.53 19.56
C GLU A 54 14.93 -8.52 18.62
N LYS A 55 14.95 -9.81 18.93
CA LYS A 55 15.60 -10.82 18.10
C LYS A 55 14.73 -11.33 16.94
N LEU A 56 13.41 -11.27 17.09
CA LEU A 56 12.42 -11.59 16.06
C LEU A 56 12.13 -10.40 15.13
N GLU A 57 12.35 -9.17 15.61
CA GLU A 57 12.15 -7.93 14.85
C GLU A 57 13.04 -7.85 13.61
N LYS A 58 14.30 -8.23 13.72
CA LYS A 58 15.25 -8.16 12.59
C LYS A 58 14.86 -9.07 11.41
N LEU A 59 14.31 -10.25 11.70
CA LEU A 59 13.86 -11.19 10.67
C LEU A 59 12.55 -10.75 10.01
N SER A 60 11.65 -10.16 10.78
CA SER A 60 10.36 -9.65 10.30
C SER A 60 10.48 -8.40 9.43
N VAL A 61 11.39 -7.48 9.77
CA VAL A 61 11.71 -6.30 8.95
C VAL A 61 12.37 -6.70 7.63
N ALA A 62 13.23 -7.74 7.64
CA ALA A 62 13.86 -8.25 6.43
C ALA A 62 12.86 -8.90 5.46
N ASP A 63 11.88 -9.66 5.99
CA ASP A 63 10.85 -10.29 5.15
C ASP A 63 9.92 -9.24 4.52
N ALA A 64 9.62 -8.19 5.27
CA ALA A 64 8.83 -7.09 4.78
C ALA A 64 9.56 -6.25 3.72
N ARG A 65 10.86 -5.99 3.91
CA ARG A 65 11.69 -5.36 2.89
C ARG A 65 11.71 -6.17 1.61
N ARG A 66 11.90 -7.49 1.69
CA ARG A 66 11.83 -8.37 0.52
C ARG A 66 10.48 -8.31 -0.20
N ALA A 67 9.37 -8.23 0.53
CA ALA A 67 8.05 -8.11 -0.10
C ALA A 67 7.90 -6.78 -0.85
N VAL A 68 8.44 -5.69 -0.31
CA VAL A 68 8.51 -4.38 -1.00
C VAL A 68 9.38 -4.47 -2.26
N ASP A 69 10.52 -5.17 -2.21
CA ASP A 69 11.45 -5.34 -3.34
C ASP A 69 10.79 -6.00 -4.57
N PHE A 70 9.81 -6.87 -4.35
CA PHE A 70 9.10 -7.57 -5.43
C PHE A 70 7.74 -6.96 -5.79
N ALA A 71 7.25 -6.00 -5.03
CA ALA A 71 5.97 -5.34 -5.30
C ALA A 71 6.14 -4.23 -6.35
N GLU A 72 5.18 -4.12 -7.27
CA GLU A 72 5.04 -2.95 -8.14
C GLU A 72 4.30 -1.83 -7.39
N VAL A 73 3.30 -2.21 -6.60
CA VAL A 73 2.47 -1.31 -5.78
C VAL A 73 2.40 -1.83 -4.36
N VAL A 74 2.62 -0.97 -3.40
CA VAL A 74 2.44 -1.25 -1.98
C VAL A 74 1.20 -0.55 -1.47
N VAL A 75 0.30 -1.29 -0.85
CA VAL A 75 -0.86 -0.76 -0.15
C VAL A 75 -0.57 -0.74 1.35
N LEU A 76 -0.34 0.44 1.90
CA LEU A 76 -0.17 0.62 3.34
C LEU A 76 -1.54 0.76 4.01
N LEU A 77 -1.89 -0.24 4.84
CA LEU A 77 -3.16 -0.26 5.56
C LEU A 77 -3.02 0.40 6.94
N LEU A 78 -3.73 1.50 7.14
CA LEU A 78 -3.88 2.16 8.43
C LEU A 78 -5.17 1.69 9.12
N ASP A 79 -5.17 1.67 10.44
CA ASP A 79 -6.35 1.40 11.25
C ASP A 79 -7.02 2.73 11.65
N ALA A 80 -8.24 2.99 11.19
CA ALA A 80 -8.98 4.23 11.48
C ALA A 80 -9.14 4.49 12.99
N THR A 81 -9.15 3.44 13.82
CA THR A 81 -9.28 3.59 15.29
C THR A 81 -7.96 4.00 15.97
N LYS A 82 -6.83 3.90 15.27
CA LYS A 82 -5.49 4.24 15.79
C LYS A 82 -4.89 5.48 15.13
N GLY A 83 -5.36 5.81 13.94
CA GLY A 83 -4.80 6.88 13.13
C GLY A 83 -3.44 6.51 12.53
N LEU A 84 -2.64 7.53 12.23
CA LEU A 84 -1.30 7.40 11.66
C LEU A 84 -0.26 7.27 12.77
N GLU A 85 0.52 6.20 12.75
CA GLU A 85 1.61 5.96 13.69
C GLU A 85 2.97 6.27 13.04
N HIS A 86 3.97 6.62 13.85
CA HIS A 86 5.33 6.90 13.35
C HIS A 86 5.95 5.74 12.56
N GLN A 87 5.57 4.51 12.88
CA GLN A 87 6.01 3.32 12.14
C GLN A 87 5.44 3.28 10.72
N ASP A 88 4.21 3.77 10.53
CA ASP A 88 3.59 3.83 9.21
C ASP A 88 4.34 4.79 8.28
N LEU A 89 4.77 5.93 8.81
CA LEU A 89 5.61 6.89 8.07
C LEU A 89 6.94 6.28 7.65
N LYS A 90 7.61 5.52 8.52
CA LYS A 90 8.86 4.82 8.18
C LYS A 90 8.67 3.76 7.11
N ILE A 91 7.53 3.06 7.12
CA ILE A 91 7.21 2.08 6.07
C ILE A 91 6.94 2.80 4.75
N ALA A 92 6.17 3.87 4.78
CA ALA A 92 5.88 4.67 3.60
C ALA A 92 7.17 5.25 2.98
N ASP A 93 8.05 5.83 3.80
CA ASP A 93 9.35 6.36 3.38
C ASP A 93 10.21 5.28 2.71
N HIS A 94 10.31 4.11 3.33
CA HIS A 94 11.05 2.99 2.77
C HIS A 94 10.49 2.51 1.40
N VAL A 95 9.15 2.45 1.25
CA VAL A 95 8.51 2.08 -0.03
C VAL A 95 8.92 3.02 -1.15
N ILE A 96 9.06 4.30 -0.82
CA ILE A 96 9.45 5.33 -1.79
C ILE A 96 10.92 5.27 -2.12
N GLU A 97 11.78 5.10 -1.10
CA GLU A 97 13.22 4.92 -1.29
C GLU A 97 13.50 3.74 -2.23
N GLU A 98 12.71 2.66 -2.15
CA GLU A 98 12.77 1.52 -3.06
C GLU A 98 12.11 1.81 -4.43
N GLY A 99 11.60 3.01 -4.65
CA GLY A 99 11.02 3.44 -5.92
C GLY A 99 9.73 2.71 -6.28
N ARG A 100 8.93 2.27 -5.30
CA ARG A 100 7.68 1.55 -5.51
C ARG A 100 6.48 2.50 -5.47
N ALA A 101 5.44 2.17 -6.22
CA ALA A 101 4.18 2.90 -6.11
C ALA A 101 3.54 2.65 -4.74
N LEU A 102 3.06 3.71 -4.08
CA LEU A 102 2.45 3.66 -2.77
C LEU A 102 1.00 4.12 -2.81
N ILE A 103 0.15 3.38 -2.10
CA ILE A 103 -1.23 3.77 -1.78
C ILE A 103 -1.44 3.65 -0.29
N ILE A 104 -2.17 4.56 0.29
CA ILE A 104 -2.55 4.53 1.69
C ILE A 104 -4.05 4.26 1.79
N ALA A 105 -4.41 3.18 2.47
CA ALA A 105 -5.79 2.79 2.70
C ALA A 105 -6.09 2.81 4.20
N ILE A 106 -7.04 3.66 4.60
CA ILE A 106 -7.50 3.77 5.99
C ILE A 106 -8.64 2.77 6.17
N ASN A 107 -8.32 1.62 6.76
CA ASN A 107 -9.25 0.53 7.00
C ASN A 107 -10.07 0.74 8.27
N LYS A 108 -11.14 -0.06 8.42
CA LYS A 108 -12.15 0.06 9.48
C LYS A 108 -12.91 1.38 9.43
N TRP A 109 -13.13 1.90 8.22
CA TRP A 109 -13.84 3.17 8.04
C TRP A 109 -15.31 3.12 8.48
N ASP A 110 -15.89 1.93 8.57
CA ASP A 110 -17.25 1.65 9.07
C ASP A 110 -17.44 2.01 10.54
N VAL A 111 -16.36 2.00 11.33
CA VAL A 111 -16.36 2.33 12.77
C VAL A 111 -15.52 3.57 13.09
N ALA A 112 -15.13 4.36 12.07
CA ALA A 112 -14.34 5.57 12.25
C ALA A 112 -15.17 6.67 12.92
N GLU A 113 -14.70 7.15 14.06
CA GLU A 113 -15.24 8.33 14.71
C GLU A 113 -14.62 9.59 14.08
N HIS A 114 -15.43 10.67 13.95
CA HIS A 114 -14.96 11.93 13.35
C HIS A 114 -14.25 11.77 12.00
N ALA A 115 -14.81 10.95 11.13
CA ALA A 115 -14.21 10.47 9.88
C ALA A 115 -13.53 11.56 9.03
N SER A 116 -14.18 12.73 8.86
CA SER A 116 -13.62 13.83 8.06
C SER A 116 -12.37 14.45 8.71
N SER A 117 -12.37 14.65 10.02
CA SER A 117 -11.22 15.19 10.76
C SER A 117 -10.07 14.21 10.75
N LEU A 118 -10.35 12.91 10.93
CA LEU A 118 -9.37 11.83 10.86
C LEU A 118 -8.71 11.77 9.48
N PHE A 119 -9.50 11.78 8.41
CA PHE A 119 -9.00 11.73 7.05
C PHE A 119 -8.08 12.92 6.73
N ASN A 120 -8.55 14.13 7.04
CA ASN A 120 -7.79 15.35 6.81
C ASN A 120 -6.52 15.42 7.67
N GLY A 121 -6.60 14.95 8.92
CA GLY A 121 -5.44 14.88 9.83
C GLY A 121 -4.38 13.91 9.32
N ILE A 122 -4.77 12.72 8.87
CA ILE A 122 -3.84 11.74 8.27
C ILE A 122 -3.21 12.32 7.00
N LYS A 123 -4.01 12.93 6.12
CA LYS A 123 -3.51 13.53 4.89
C LYS A 123 -2.51 14.65 5.17
N ALA A 124 -2.81 15.56 6.09
CA ALA A 124 -1.92 16.64 6.48
C ALA A 124 -0.60 16.10 7.07
N ALA A 125 -0.66 15.09 7.95
CA ALA A 125 0.52 14.48 8.55
C ALA A 125 1.40 13.75 7.53
N LEU A 126 0.79 13.16 6.49
CA LEU A 126 1.53 12.56 5.37
C LEU A 126 2.21 13.64 4.51
N ASP A 127 1.49 14.70 4.18
CA ASP A 127 2.03 15.82 3.39
C ASP A 127 3.20 16.53 4.12
N GLU A 128 3.16 16.59 5.46
CA GLU A 128 4.22 17.16 6.29
C GLU A 128 5.40 16.19 6.49
N GLY A 129 5.09 14.93 6.83
CA GLY A 129 6.10 13.92 7.16
C GLY A 129 6.82 13.35 5.94
N LEU A 130 6.23 13.42 4.78
CA LEU A 130 6.71 12.83 3.53
C LEU A 130 6.67 13.89 2.40
N SER A 131 7.45 14.95 2.58
CA SER A 131 7.47 16.09 1.64
C SER A 131 7.77 15.72 0.17
N GLN A 132 8.34 14.54 -0.07
CA GLN A 132 8.61 13.96 -1.39
C GLN A 132 7.39 13.26 -2.00
N LEU A 133 6.29 13.10 -1.25
CA LEU A 133 5.12 12.30 -1.61
C LEU A 133 3.90 13.13 -2.01
N LYS A 134 4.10 14.09 -2.85
CA LYS A 134 2.93 14.77 -3.43
C LYS A 134 2.17 13.81 -4.35
N GLY A 135 0.90 13.57 -4.03
CA GLY A 135 -0.01 12.82 -4.90
C GLY A 135 -0.18 11.34 -4.59
N VAL A 136 0.31 10.85 -3.44
CA VAL A 136 -0.02 9.48 -3.00
C VAL A 136 -1.52 9.38 -2.72
N PRO A 137 -2.22 8.42 -3.35
CA PRO A 137 -3.64 8.21 -3.08
C PRO A 137 -3.88 7.80 -1.62
N VAL A 138 -4.78 8.52 -0.94
CA VAL A 138 -5.28 8.19 0.39
C VAL A 138 -6.76 7.85 0.27
N LEU A 139 -7.15 6.65 0.68
CA LEU A 139 -8.48 6.11 0.49
C LEU A 139 -9.04 5.58 1.79
N ALA A 140 -10.35 5.76 1.98
CA ALA A 140 -11.08 5.18 3.10
C ALA A 140 -11.70 3.85 2.67
N VAL A 141 -11.42 2.77 3.41
CA VAL A 141 -11.90 1.43 3.08
C VAL A 141 -12.46 0.72 4.32
N SER A 142 -13.31 -0.25 4.11
CA SER A 142 -13.75 -1.18 5.16
C SER A 142 -13.67 -2.60 4.63
N ALA A 143 -12.74 -3.38 5.13
CA ALA A 143 -12.65 -4.79 4.82
C ALA A 143 -13.85 -5.60 5.34
N ALA A 144 -14.53 -5.10 6.39
CA ALA A 144 -15.70 -5.75 6.95
C ALA A 144 -16.93 -5.63 6.04
N THR A 145 -17.11 -4.47 5.39
CA THR A 145 -18.28 -4.19 4.54
C THR A 145 -18.00 -4.25 3.05
N GLY A 146 -16.72 -4.33 2.64
CA GLY A 146 -16.29 -4.25 1.25
C GLY A 146 -16.25 -2.83 0.68
N LYS A 147 -16.72 -1.81 1.43
CA LYS A 147 -16.78 -0.43 0.96
C LYS A 147 -15.39 0.12 0.67
N GLY A 148 -15.23 0.76 -0.49
CA GLY A 148 -13.98 1.41 -0.90
C GLY A 148 -12.93 0.47 -1.47
N LEU A 149 -13.13 -0.86 -1.46
CA LEU A 149 -12.12 -1.82 -1.94
C LEU A 149 -11.90 -1.73 -3.46
N ASP A 150 -12.97 -1.57 -4.25
CA ASP A 150 -12.84 -1.43 -5.71
C ASP A 150 -12.12 -0.12 -6.08
N GLN A 151 -12.42 0.98 -5.37
CA GLN A 151 -11.71 2.24 -5.57
C GLN A 151 -10.22 2.11 -5.21
N MET A 152 -9.89 1.38 -4.14
CA MET A 152 -8.51 1.11 -3.76
C MET A 152 -7.78 0.30 -4.83
N LEU A 153 -8.40 -0.74 -5.37
CA LEU A 153 -7.82 -1.55 -6.44
C LEU A 153 -7.64 -0.75 -7.71
N LYS A 154 -8.64 0.07 -8.07
CA LYS A 154 -8.53 0.98 -9.22
C LYS A 154 -7.37 1.95 -9.07
N ALA A 155 -7.25 2.60 -7.91
CA ALA A 155 -6.13 3.48 -7.61
C ALA A 155 -4.78 2.75 -7.64
N ALA A 156 -4.74 1.45 -7.25
CA ALA A 156 -3.54 0.63 -7.34
C ALA A 156 -3.08 0.43 -8.79
N PHE A 157 -4.02 0.15 -9.70
CA PHE A 157 -3.69 0.03 -11.12
C PHE A 157 -3.27 1.37 -11.73
N GLU A 158 -3.94 2.46 -11.40
CA GLU A 158 -3.58 3.81 -11.86
C GLU A 158 -2.16 4.21 -11.38
N ALA A 159 -1.85 3.92 -10.12
CA ALA A 159 -0.52 4.15 -9.55
C ALA A 159 0.54 3.30 -10.24
N ARG A 160 0.25 2.02 -10.53
CA ARG A 160 1.11 1.12 -11.28
C ARG A 160 1.37 1.64 -12.70
N ASP A 161 0.33 2.05 -13.39
CA ASP A 161 0.42 2.56 -14.77
C ASP A 161 1.24 3.86 -14.81
N SER A 162 1.08 4.73 -13.80
CA SER A 162 1.90 5.92 -13.62
C SER A 162 3.37 5.57 -13.32
N TRP A 163 3.61 4.62 -12.44
CA TRP A 163 4.94 4.14 -12.07
C TRP A 163 5.68 3.51 -13.25
N ASN A 164 4.97 2.77 -14.12
CA ASN A 164 5.53 2.16 -15.33
C ASN A 164 5.71 3.14 -16.50
N ARG A 165 5.27 4.39 -16.34
CA ARG A 165 5.35 5.37 -17.42
C ARG A 165 6.79 5.71 -17.76
N ARG A 166 7.19 5.43 -19.00
CA ARG A 166 8.51 5.82 -19.49
C ARG A 166 8.50 7.28 -19.89
N VAL A 167 9.44 8.05 -19.36
CA VAL A 167 9.70 9.42 -19.76
C VAL A 167 10.83 9.40 -20.79
N SER A 168 10.62 10.02 -21.95
CA SER A 168 11.68 10.13 -22.96
C SER A 168 12.80 11.07 -22.48
N THR A 169 14.02 10.84 -22.93
CA THR A 169 15.18 11.71 -22.59
C THR A 169 14.91 13.17 -22.96
N GLY A 170 14.21 13.41 -24.08
CA GLY A 170 13.88 14.78 -24.49
C GLY A 170 12.85 15.47 -23.59
N GLN A 171 11.90 14.71 -23.00
CA GLN A 171 10.98 15.25 -22.00
C GLN A 171 11.68 15.54 -20.68
N LEU A 172 12.58 14.65 -20.25
CA LEU A 172 13.37 14.82 -19.04
C LEU A 172 14.29 16.05 -19.14
N ASN A 173 14.98 16.23 -20.28
CA ASN A 173 15.86 17.37 -20.48
C ASN A 173 15.09 18.69 -20.46
N ARG A 174 13.95 18.77 -21.14
CA ARG A 174 13.10 19.98 -21.10
C ARG A 174 12.64 20.32 -19.70
N TRP A 175 12.14 19.32 -18.96
CA TRP A 175 11.76 19.50 -17.57
C TRP A 175 12.92 20.00 -16.71
N PHE A 176 14.12 19.46 -16.92
CA PHE A 176 15.31 19.87 -16.19
C PHE A 176 15.72 21.31 -16.52
N GLU A 177 15.68 21.71 -17.79
CA GLU A 177 15.94 23.09 -18.22
C GLU A 177 14.95 24.08 -17.59
N GLU A 178 13.66 23.73 -17.54
CA GLU A 178 12.62 24.55 -16.90
C GLU A 178 12.76 24.61 -15.37
N ALA A 179 13.25 23.55 -14.73
CA ALA A 179 13.40 23.48 -13.26
C ALA A 179 14.65 24.23 -12.76
N VAL A 180 15.64 24.48 -13.62
CA VAL A 180 16.91 25.13 -13.28
C VAL A 180 16.95 26.59 -13.73
N ALA A 181 16.00 27.05 -14.58
CA ALA A 181 15.86 28.43 -15.03
C ALA A 181 15.22 29.32 -13.97
#